data_2aa365d4610ca9a272431a93b874e4bf
#
_entry.id   2aa365d4610ca9a272431a93b874e4bf
#
_cell.length_a   1.000
_cell.length_b   1.000
_cell.length_c   1.000
_cell.angle_alpha   90.00
_cell.angle_beta   90.00
_cell.angle_gamma   90.00
#
_symmetry.space_group_name_H-M   'P 1'
#
loop_
_entity.id
_entity.type
_entity.pdbx_description
1 polymer ?
#
loop_
_entity_poly.entity_id
_entity_poly.type
_entity_poly.pdbx_seq_one_letter_code
_entity_poly.pdbx_strand_id
1 'polypeptide(L)'
;MCSSDLKGRKVLCQRPRVKYAFIRDHRHEFSVGAMCRVFMLHRSGFYAWLSNPVSVRAQEDQRLLKQIKTFYIASGGTYGSPWIHRDMRDAGESCSFHRVARIMREHHLKAQIGYKRRYMKGGKTGSIASNVLERNFNPGKPNQAWVSDITYVRTHEGFLYVATVLGLFSRRVVGWSMDKNIDRHLVIQALMTAVWKRQPKERVLVHSDQGSQYGSSDYLAFLKENNLQPSMSRRGNCHDNAVAESFFATFKKRVTKKKIYATRDQAKSKIFNFIEMFYNPIKRHSHTGGISPAQYEKDYFSRLGSV
;
A
#
# COMPACT_ATOMS: atom_id res chain seq x y z
N MET A 1 -53.75 4.32 -23.90
CA MET A 1 -52.78 3.49 -23.18
C MET A 1 -52.18 4.31 -22.04
N CYS A 2 -52.52 3.98 -20.80
CA CYS A 2 -52.15 4.76 -19.62
C CYS A 2 -50.63 4.70 -19.36
N SER A 3 -50.06 5.82 -18.94
CA SER A 3 -48.65 5.98 -18.55
C SER A 3 -48.18 4.95 -17.47
N SER A 4 -49.10 4.36 -16.72
CA SER A 4 -48.88 3.30 -15.74
C SER A 4 -48.50 1.95 -16.34
N ASP A 5 -49.00 1.59 -17.53
CA ASP A 5 -48.72 0.31 -18.19
C ASP A 5 -47.26 0.20 -18.67
N LEU A 6 -46.68 1.31 -19.09
CA LEU A 6 -45.27 1.38 -19.51
C LEU A 6 -44.28 1.26 -18.32
N LYS A 7 -44.67 1.75 -17.13
CA LYS A 7 -43.87 1.65 -15.91
C LYS A 7 -43.86 0.20 -15.38
N GLY A 8 -44.98 -0.47 -15.40
CA GLY A 8 -45.12 -1.87 -14.98
C GLY A 8 -44.27 -2.86 -15.81
N ARG A 9 -44.23 -2.70 -17.13
CA ARG A 9 -43.43 -3.55 -18.03
C ARG A 9 -41.91 -3.49 -17.75
N LYS A 10 -41.39 -2.30 -17.42
CA LYS A 10 -39.97 -2.14 -17.05
C LYS A 10 -39.61 -2.83 -15.73
N VAL A 11 -40.56 -3.06 -14.83
CA VAL A 11 -40.36 -3.67 -13.51
C VAL A 11 -40.43 -5.19 -13.58
N LEU A 12 -41.07 -5.79 -14.59
CA LEU A 12 -41.25 -7.24 -14.73
C LEU A 12 -39.89 -8.02 -14.72
N CYS A 13 -38.84 -7.47 -15.35
CA CYS A 13 -37.53 -8.09 -15.44
C CYS A 13 -36.59 -7.70 -14.31
N GLN A 14 -37.06 -6.95 -13.32
CA GLN A 14 -36.24 -6.45 -12.23
C GLN A 14 -36.15 -7.45 -11.05
N ARG A 15 -35.18 -7.21 -10.15
CA ARG A 15 -35.01 -8.02 -8.93
C ARG A 15 -36.23 -7.91 -8.01
N PRO A 16 -36.55 -8.95 -7.23
CA PRO A 16 -37.75 -8.96 -6.37
C PRO A 16 -37.95 -7.73 -5.50
N ARG A 17 -36.88 -7.14 -4.97
CA ARG A 17 -36.94 -5.90 -4.16
C ARG A 17 -37.50 -4.70 -4.92
N VAL A 18 -37.16 -4.55 -6.20
CA VAL A 18 -37.69 -3.45 -7.03
C VAL A 18 -39.17 -3.66 -7.30
N LYS A 19 -39.58 -4.92 -7.53
CA LYS A 19 -40.98 -5.31 -7.68
C LYS A 19 -41.76 -5.05 -6.39
N TYR A 20 -41.23 -5.39 -5.23
CA TYR A 20 -41.84 -5.10 -3.94
C TYR A 20 -41.98 -3.59 -3.67
N ALA A 21 -41.00 -2.79 -4.02
CA ALA A 21 -41.08 -1.34 -3.91
C ALA A 21 -42.20 -0.80 -4.79
N PHE A 22 -42.32 -1.26 -6.05
CA PHE A 22 -43.39 -0.90 -6.94
C PHE A 22 -44.78 -1.29 -6.36
N ILE A 23 -44.94 -2.50 -5.82
CA ILE A 23 -46.20 -2.95 -5.17
C ILE A 23 -46.54 -2.04 -3.99
N ARG A 24 -45.54 -1.68 -3.14
CA ARG A 24 -45.75 -0.78 -2.01
C ARG A 24 -46.29 0.58 -2.47
N ASP A 25 -45.69 1.13 -3.52
CA ASP A 25 -46.00 2.51 -4.00
C ASP A 25 -47.35 2.59 -4.72
N HIS A 26 -47.84 1.44 -5.28
CA HIS A 26 -49.11 1.39 -6.03
C HIS A 26 -50.22 0.59 -5.32
N ARG A 27 -50.07 0.23 -4.05
CA ARG A 27 -51.05 -0.58 -3.28
C ARG A 27 -52.40 0.15 -3.05
N HIS A 28 -52.45 1.45 -3.26
CA HIS A 28 -53.64 2.25 -3.18
C HIS A 28 -54.44 2.24 -4.49
N GLU A 29 -53.80 1.93 -5.63
CA GLU A 29 -54.41 1.86 -6.95
C GLU A 29 -54.83 0.43 -7.30
N PHE A 30 -53.99 -0.58 -6.94
CA PHE A 30 -54.20 -1.97 -7.30
C PHE A 30 -54.06 -2.89 -6.09
N SER A 31 -54.82 -3.99 -6.09
CA SER A 31 -54.70 -4.98 -5.02
C SER A 31 -53.35 -5.64 -5.01
N VAL A 32 -52.73 -5.76 -3.83
CA VAL A 32 -51.43 -6.44 -3.61
C VAL A 32 -51.42 -7.85 -4.21
N GLY A 33 -52.56 -8.59 -4.09
CA GLY A 33 -52.65 -9.95 -4.62
C GLY A 33 -52.59 -9.98 -6.16
N ALA A 34 -53.21 -9.04 -6.84
CA ALA A 34 -53.18 -8.93 -8.32
C ALA A 34 -51.75 -8.57 -8.81
N MET A 35 -51.12 -7.60 -8.19
CA MET A 35 -49.76 -7.19 -8.54
C MET A 35 -48.73 -8.33 -8.28
N CYS A 36 -48.87 -9.02 -7.15
CA CYS A 36 -47.98 -10.17 -6.86
C CYS A 36 -48.12 -11.26 -7.92
N ARG A 37 -49.34 -11.60 -8.39
CA ARG A 37 -49.55 -12.56 -9.48
C ARG A 37 -48.85 -12.11 -10.78
N VAL A 38 -49.06 -10.85 -11.18
CA VAL A 38 -48.42 -10.28 -12.40
C VAL A 38 -46.90 -10.31 -12.34
N PHE A 39 -46.32 -10.00 -11.18
CA PHE A 39 -44.85 -9.99 -10.98
C PHE A 39 -44.29 -11.36 -10.63
N MET A 40 -45.09 -12.42 -10.58
CA MET A 40 -44.70 -13.79 -10.17
C MET A 40 -44.01 -13.79 -8.80
N LEU A 41 -44.63 -13.12 -7.83
CA LEU A 41 -44.11 -13.01 -6.46
C LEU A 41 -45.14 -13.60 -5.48
N HIS A 42 -44.65 -14.20 -4.39
CA HIS A 42 -45.52 -14.67 -3.33
C HIS A 42 -45.91 -13.50 -2.40
N ARG A 43 -47.20 -13.43 -2.01
CA ARG A 43 -47.73 -12.37 -1.12
C ARG A 43 -47.00 -12.33 0.22
N SER A 44 -46.71 -13.50 0.82
CA SER A 44 -45.97 -13.57 2.08
C SER A 44 -44.58 -12.94 1.97
N GLY A 45 -43.89 -13.13 0.83
CA GLY A 45 -42.59 -12.49 0.56
C GLY A 45 -42.66 -10.96 0.51
N PHE A 46 -43.77 -10.42 -0.05
CA PHE A 46 -43.99 -8.97 -0.04
C PHE A 46 -44.21 -8.43 1.39
N TYR A 47 -45.09 -9.06 2.19
CA TYR A 47 -45.33 -8.60 3.55
C TYR A 47 -44.12 -8.79 4.47
N ALA A 48 -43.38 -9.90 4.33
CA ALA A 48 -42.10 -10.08 5.04
C ALA A 48 -41.08 -8.99 4.68
N TRP A 49 -40.99 -8.61 3.39
CA TRP A 49 -40.15 -7.50 2.95
C TRP A 49 -40.66 -6.14 3.46
N LEU A 50 -41.96 -5.94 3.52
CA LEU A 50 -42.55 -4.69 4.02
C LEU A 50 -42.27 -4.51 5.51
N SER A 51 -42.30 -5.57 6.29
CA SER A 51 -41.99 -5.55 7.73
C SER A 51 -40.49 -5.40 8.00
N ASN A 52 -39.64 -5.99 7.15
CA ASN A 52 -38.18 -5.93 7.30
C ASN A 52 -37.51 -5.78 5.93
N PRO A 53 -37.48 -4.55 5.38
CA PRO A 53 -36.94 -4.29 4.04
C PRO A 53 -35.43 -4.51 3.91
N VAL A 54 -34.71 -4.54 5.03
CA VAL A 54 -33.27 -4.82 5.06
C VAL A 54 -33.04 -6.22 5.58
N SER A 55 -32.60 -7.14 4.71
CA SER A 55 -32.31 -8.51 5.13
C SER A 55 -31.17 -8.56 6.16
N VAL A 56 -31.14 -9.59 7.01
CA VAL A 56 -30.06 -9.85 7.98
C VAL A 56 -28.69 -9.81 7.29
N ARG A 57 -28.56 -10.41 6.10
CA ARG A 57 -27.34 -10.36 5.30
C ARG A 57 -26.95 -8.93 4.91
N ALA A 58 -27.90 -8.07 4.59
CA ALA A 58 -27.61 -6.68 4.21
C ALA A 58 -27.23 -5.84 5.44
N GLN A 59 -27.82 -6.11 6.60
CA GLN A 59 -27.41 -5.48 7.86
C GLN A 59 -25.97 -5.86 8.22
N GLU A 60 -25.64 -7.11 8.08
CA GLU A 60 -24.29 -7.61 8.32
C GLU A 60 -23.29 -7.08 7.30
N ASP A 61 -23.67 -6.93 6.02
CA ASP A 61 -22.83 -6.28 5.02
C ASP A 61 -22.55 -4.80 5.36
N GLN A 62 -23.54 -4.09 5.96
CA GLN A 62 -23.33 -2.72 6.43
C GLN A 62 -22.37 -2.68 7.64
N ARG A 63 -22.46 -3.63 8.56
CA ARG A 63 -21.52 -3.74 9.68
C ARG A 63 -20.10 -3.97 9.18
N LEU A 64 -19.92 -4.95 8.29
CA LEU A 64 -18.62 -5.25 7.67
C LEU A 64 -18.07 -4.07 6.87
N LEU A 65 -18.94 -3.33 6.17
CA LEU A 65 -18.54 -2.14 5.42
C LEU A 65 -17.89 -1.08 6.31
N LYS A 66 -18.40 -0.85 7.52
CA LYS A 66 -17.80 0.10 8.47
C LYS A 66 -16.36 -0.31 8.80
N GLN A 67 -16.12 -1.56 9.12
CA GLN A 67 -14.79 -2.08 9.41
C GLN A 67 -13.86 -2.03 8.18
N ILE A 68 -14.35 -2.45 7.01
CA ILE A 68 -13.62 -2.35 5.74
C ILE A 68 -13.16 -0.90 5.49
N LYS A 69 -14.03 0.09 5.72
CA LYS A 69 -13.69 1.51 5.58
C LYS A 69 -12.62 1.94 6.58
N THR A 70 -12.69 1.49 7.81
CA THR A 70 -11.68 1.79 8.85
C THR A 70 -10.30 1.29 8.42
N PHE A 71 -10.16 0.02 8.04
CA PHE A 71 -8.89 -0.54 7.57
C PHE A 71 -8.42 0.10 6.25
N TYR A 72 -9.34 0.38 5.33
CA TYR A 72 -9.01 1.06 4.07
C TYR A 72 -8.44 2.46 4.32
N ILE A 73 -9.03 3.25 5.21
CA ILE A 73 -8.55 4.58 5.60
C ILE A 73 -7.22 4.49 6.34
N ALA A 74 -7.07 3.56 7.29
CA ALA A 74 -5.82 3.33 8.01
C ALA A 74 -4.67 2.98 7.06
N SER A 75 -4.94 2.18 6.02
CA SER A 75 -3.95 1.91 4.96
C SER A 75 -3.66 3.11 4.06
N GLY A 76 -4.41 4.23 4.20
CA GLY A 76 -4.35 5.38 3.27
C GLY A 76 -4.80 5.04 1.85
N GLY A 77 -5.74 4.10 1.70
CA GLY A 77 -6.26 3.67 0.41
C GLY A 77 -5.29 2.82 -0.42
N THR A 78 -4.23 2.30 0.18
CA THR A 78 -3.24 1.47 -0.52
C THR A 78 -3.56 -0.02 -0.52
N TYR A 79 -4.40 -0.49 0.42
CA TYR A 79 -4.78 -1.89 0.53
C TYR A 79 -5.97 -2.23 -0.39
N GLY A 80 -5.83 -3.34 -1.11
CA GLY A 80 -6.92 -3.98 -1.83
C GLY A 80 -7.59 -5.06 -0.97
N SER A 81 -8.59 -5.73 -1.54
CA SER A 81 -9.38 -6.75 -0.82
C SER A 81 -8.55 -7.86 -0.14
N PRO A 82 -7.39 -8.32 -0.66
CA PRO A 82 -6.61 -9.35 0.03
C PRO A 82 -6.06 -8.87 1.38
N TRP A 83 -5.54 -7.65 1.43
CA TRP A 83 -4.97 -7.10 2.66
C TRP A 83 -6.06 -6.66 3.65
N ILE A 84 -7.17 -6.07 3.16
CA ILE A 84 -8.32 -5.73 3.99
C ILE A 84 -8.93 -6.99 4.62
N HIS A 85 -9.11 -8.06 3.85
CA HIS A 85 -9.61 -9.33 4.37
C HIS A 85 -8.70 -9.90 5.47
N ARG A 86 -7.37 -9.77 5.30
CA ARG A 86 -6.41 -10.21 6.32
C ARG A 86 -6.50 -9.37 7.58
N ASP A 87 -6.58 -8.03 7.46
CA ASP A 87 -6.77 -7.15 8.62
C ASP A 87 -8.06 -7.45 9.38
N MET A 88 -9.15 -7.76 8.66
CA MET A 88 -10.42 -8.17 9.29
C MET A 88 -10.28 -9.49 10.04
N ARG A 89 -9.60 -10.49 9.45
CA ARG A 89 -9.34 -11.77 10.13
C ARG A 89 -8.50 -11.61 11.37
N ASP A 90 -7.46 -10.80 11.32
CA ASP A 90 -6.58 -10.52 12.46
C ASP A 90 -7.32 -9.75 13.57
N ALA A 91 -8.39 -9.02 13.21
CA ALA A 91 -9.31 -8.38 14.15
C ALA A 91 -10.42 -9.33 14.66
N GLY A 92 -10.35 -10.63 14.33
CA GLY A 92 -11.30 -11.66 14.78
C GLY A 92 -12.58 -11.78 13.93
N GLU A 93 -12.67 -11.07 12.77
CA GLU A 93 -13.86 -11.17 11.92
C GLU A 93 -13.86 -12.41 11.02
N SER A 94 -14.94 -13.18 11.11
CA SER A 94 -15.18 -14.34 10.26
C SER A 94 -15.99 -13.95 9.02
N CYS A 95 -15.29 -13.62 7.95
CA CYS A 95 -15.92 -13.33 6.66
C CYS A 95 -15.09 -13.89 5.50
N SER A 96 -15.74 -14.25 4.39
CA SER A 96 -15.03 -14.75 3.22
C SER A 96 -14.36 -13.62 2.44
N PHE A 97 -13.23 -13.93 1.80
CA PHE A 97 -12.54 -13.03 0.88
C PHE A 97 -13.47 -12.45 -0.21
N HIS A 98 -14.29 -13.31 -0.81
CA HIS A 98 -15.21 -12.90 -1.87
C HIS A 98 -16.28 -11.91 -1.37
N ARG A 99 -16.71 -12.02 -0.11
CA ARG A 99 -17.66 -11.09 0.52
C ARG A 99 -17.01 -9.71 0.68
N VAL A 100 -15.78 -9.65 1.19
CA VAL A 100 -15.02 -8.40 1.31
C VAL A 100 -14.79 -7.76 -0.05
N ALA A 101 -14.35 -8.54 -1.04
CA ALA A 101 -14.11 -8.04 -2.40
C ALA A 101 -15.38 -7.50 -3.06
N ARG A 102 -16.54 -8.14 -2.84
CA ARG A 102 -17.84 -7.69 -3.33
C ARG A 102 -18.24 -6.36 -2.68
N ILE A 103 -18.19 -6.27 -1.34
CA ILE A 103 -18.54 -5.05 -0.60
C ILE A 103 -17.64 -3.88 -1.04
N MET A 104 -16.33 -4.09 -1.14
CA MET A 104 -15.39 -3.07 -1.61
C MET A 104 -15.75 -2.58 -3.02
N ARG A 105 -16.12 -3.48 -3.93
CA ARG A 105 -16.51 -3.15 -5.31
C ARG A 105 -17.81 -2.36 -5.35
N GLU A 106 -18.82 -2.77 -4.61
CA GLU A 106 -20.14 -2.09 -4.52
C GLU A 106 -20.00 -0.67 -3.98
N HIS A 107 -19.05 -0.44 -3.07
CA HIS A 107 -18.79 0.87 -2.48
C HIS A 107 -17.58 1.62 -3.10
N HIS A 108 -17.14 1.21 -4.29
CA HIS A 108 -16.05 1.85 -5.05
C HIS A 108 -14.74 2.00 -4.28
N LEU A 109 -14.48 1.14 -3.29
CA LEU A 109 -13.24 1.10 -2.53
C LEU A 109 -12.18 0.34 -3.32
N LYS A 110 -11.28 1.07 -3.97
CA LYS A 110 -10.21 0.52 -4.82
C LYS A 110 -8.85 0.92 -4.29
N ALA A 111 -7.91 -0.04 -4.25
CA ALA A 111 -6.52 0.27 -3.95
C ALA A 111 -5.96 1.29 -4.93
N GLN A 112 -5.16 2.22 -4.43
CA GLN A 112 -4.52 3.21 -5.29
C GLN A 112 -3.53 2.53 -6.25
N ILE A 113 -3.69 2.79 -7.55
CA ILE A 113 -2.78 2.31 -8.60
C ILE A 113 -1.62 3.30 -8.73
N GLY A 114 -0.38 2.79 -8.80
CA GLY A 114 0.81 3.60 -9.07
C GLY A 114 0.84 4.12 -10.51
N TYR A 115 1.67 5.14 -10.76
CA TYR A 115 1.93 5.60 -12.13
C TYR A 115 2.88 4.65 -12.85
N LYS A 116 2.70 4.44 -14.18
CA LYS A 116 3.74 3.84 -15.03
C LYS A 116 4.94 4.79 -15.09
N ARG A 117 6.13 4.28 -14.84
CA ARG A 117 7.38 5.07 -15.00
C ARG A 117 7.60 5.38 -16.48
N ARG A 118 7.96 6.65 -16.79
CA ARG A 118 8.62 6.97 -18.06
C ARG A 118 10.12 6.74 -17.85
N TYR A 119 10.74 6.00 -18.75
CA TYR A 119 12.18 5.76 -18.76
C TYR A 119 12.91 7.10 -19.05
N MET A 120 13.84 7.48 -18.18
CA MET A 120 14.74 8.63 -18.42
C MET A 120 16.16 8.09 -18.59
N LYS A 121 16.85 8.52 -19.65
CA LYS A 121 18.27 8.19 -19.87
C LYS A 121 19.13 8.84 -18.80
N GLY A 122 20.00 8.08 -18.14
CA GLY A 122 20.90 8.56 -17.10
C GLY A 122 22.12 9.34 -17.65
N GLY A 123 22.70 10.17 -16.78
CA GLY A 123 23.94 10.95 -17.04
C GLY A 123 25.24 10.12 -16.90
N LYS A 124 26.38 10.79 -17.00
CA LYS A 124 27.72 10.20 -16.82
C LYS A 124 27.89 9.73 -15.37
N THR A 125 28.45 8.53 -15.18
CA THR A 125 28.67 7.88 -13.89
C THR A 125 30.13 8.05 -13.42
N GLY A 126 30.32 8.19 -12.09
CA GLY A 126 31.64 8.16 -11.43
C GLY A 126 32.21 6.74 -11.32
N SER A 127 33.03 6.46 -10.31
CA SER A 127 33.57 5.13 -10.05
C SER A 127 32.44 4.10 -9.83
N ILE A 128 32.46 2.98 -10.57
CA ILE A 128 31.44 1.96 -10.55
C ILE A 128 31.96 0.74 -9.78
N ALA A 129 31.27 0.37 -8.70
CA ALA A 129 31.52 -0.90 -8.00
C ALA A 129 30.88 -2.08 -8.75
N SER A 130 31.46 -3.27 -8.60
CA SER A 130 30.88 -4.50 -9.15
C SER A 130 29.52 -4.82 -8.52
N ASN A 131 28.65 -5.52 -9.26
CA ASN A 131 27.38 -6.01 -8.71
C ASN A 131 27.63 -7.27 -7.87
N VAL A 132 27.85 -7.09 -6.58
CA VAL A 132 28.08 -8.20 -5.61
C VAL A 132 26.76 -8.77 -5.10
N LEU A 133 25.66 -7.97 -5.12
CA LEU A 133 24.36 -8.44 -4.64
C LEU A 133 23.75 -9.54 -5.52
N GLU A 134 24.02 -9.51 -6.84
CA GLU A 134 23.56 -10.51 -7.83
C GLU A 134 22.08 -10.91 -7.69
N ARG A 135 21.23 -9.97 -7.32
CA ARG A 135 19.78 -10.17 -7.06
C ARG A 135 19.48 -11.09 -5.86
N ASN A 136 20.44 -11.36 -4.99
CA ASN A 136 20.15 -12.06 -3.74
C ASN A 136 19.41 -11.13 -2.77
N PHE A 137 18.11 -10.98 -3.00
CA PHE A 137 17.27 -10.08 -2.21
C PHE A 137 16.73 -10.69 -0.91
N ASN A 138 17.12 -11.93 -0.57
CA ASN A 138 16.58 -12.66 0.56
C ASN A 138 17.70 -13.12 1.53
N PRO A 139 18.42 -12.17 2.18
CA PRO A 139 19.42 -12.53 3.17
C PRO A 139 18.77 -13.25 4.37
N GLY A 140 19.51 -14.16 5.00
CA GLY A 140 19.02 -14.99 6.10
C GLY A 140 18.88 -14.27 7.44
N LYS A 141 19.58 -13.13 7.64
CA LYS A 141 19.56 -12.35 8.88
C LYS A 141 19.56 -10.84 8.62
N PRO A 142 19.14 -10.02 9.61
CA PRO A 142 19.25 -8.56 9.53
C PRO A 142 20.68 -8.08 9.29
N ASN A 143 20.81 -6.93 8.65
CA ASN A 143 22.09 -6.24 8.41
C ASN A 143 23.12 -6.99 7.55
N GLN A 144 22.73 -8.02 6.79
CA GLN A 144 23.62 -8.62 5.77
C GLN A 144 23.70 -7.78 4.51
N ALA A 145 22.56 -7.24 4.07
CA ALA A 145 22.50 -6.42 2.87
C ALA A 145 21.45 -5.30 3.00
N TRP A 146 21.86 -4.12 2.59
CA TRP A 146 21.01 -2.93 2.48
C TRP A 146 20.94 -2.46 1.05
N VAL A 147 19.83 -1.83 0.67
CA VAL A 147 19.65 -1.15 -0.63
C VAL A 147 19.43 0.33 -0.39
N SER A 148 20.17 1.17 -1.07
CA SER A 148 20.02 2.63 -1.02
C SER A 148 19.54 3.18 -2.36
N ASP A 149 18.60 4.11 -2.32
CA ASP A 149 18.10 4.78 -3.52
C ASP A 149 17.50 6.15 -3.17
N ILE A 150 17.38 7.04 -4.15
CA ILE A 150 16.93 8.41 -4.00
C ILE A 150 15.62 8.62 -4.75
N THR A 151 14.72 9.38 -4.15
CA THR A 151 13.52 9.90 -4.81
C THR A 151 13.35 11.39 -4.52
N TYR A 152 12.35 12.02 -5.12
CA TYR A 152 12.02 13.42 -4.86
C TYR A 152 10.52 13.63 -4.65
N VAL A 153 10.20 14.66 -3.90
CA VAL A 153 8.86 15.15 -3.63
C VAL A 153 8.76 16.59 -4.12
N ARG A 154 7.67 16.91 -4.81
CA ARG A 154 7.42 18.28 -5.31
C ARG A 154 6.78 19.12 -4.21
N THR A 155 7.30 20.34 -4.04
CA THR A 155 6.71 21.39 -3.21
C THR A 155 6.66 22.70 -3.99
N HIS A 156 5.91 23.68 -3.52
CA HIS A 156 5.94 25.03 -4.13
C HIS A 156 7.27 25.75 -3.90
N GLU A 157 8.07 25.32 -2.90
CA GLU A 157 9.43 25.79 -2.64
C GLU A 157 10.51 25.08 -3.50
N GLY A 158 10.10 24.19 -4.42
CA GLY A 158 10.98 23.37 -5.23
C GLY A 158 10.99 21.89 -4.81
N PHE A 159 11.99 21.14 -5.25
CA PHE A 159 12.09 19.71 -4.89
C PHE A 159 12.64 19.52 -3.47
N LEU A 160 12.14 18.47 -2.82
CA LEU A 160 12.73 17.85 -1.64
C LEU A 160 13.20 16.45 -2.04
N TYR A 161 14.51 16.22 -1.96
CA TYR A 161 15.09 14.91 -2.24
C TYR A 161 15.10 14.06 -0.98
N VAL A 162 14.90 12.75 -1.17
CA VAL A 162 14.81 11.77 -0.08
C VAL A 162 15.69 10.58 -0.43
N ALA A 163 16.76 10.39 0.32
CA ALA A 163 17.55 9.17 0.27
C ALA A 163 17.03 8.18 1.34
N THR A 164 16.93 6.92 0.98
CA THR A 164 16.48 5.86 1.88
C THR A 164 17.42 4.67 1.82
N VAL A 165 17.59 4.01 2.97
CA VAL A 165 18.34 2.76 3.11
C VAL A 165 17.38 1.70 3.64
N LEU A 166 17.16 0.64 2.87
CA LEU A 166 16.27 -0.47 3.22
C LEU A 166 17.09 -1.73 3.55
N GLY A 167 16.80 -2.35 4.67
CA GLY A 167 17.29 -3.69 4.99
C GLY A 167 16.59 -4.75 4.15
N LEU A 168 17.35 -5.56 3.42
CA LEU A 168 16.77 -6.57 2.54
C LEU A 168 16.10 -7.72 3.30
N PHE A 169 16.51 -8.02 4.52
CA PHE A 169 15.92 -9.09 5.33
C PHE A 169 14.44 -8.86 5.62
N SER A 170 14.10 -7.68 6.10
CA SER A 170 12.73 -7.35 6.57
C SER A 170 12.00 -6.35 5.69
N ARG A 171 12.68 -5.75 4.71
CA ARG A 171 12.19 -4.58 3.94
C ARG A 171 12.04 -3.32 4.79
N ARG A 172 12.61 -3.28 5.99
CA ARG A 172 12.56 -2.13 6.90
C ARG A 172 13.42 -0.98 6.36
N VAL A 173 12.90 0.23 6.41
CA VAL A 173 13.71 1.44 6.22
C VAL A 173 14.56 1.62 7.47
N VAL A 174 15.86 1.37 7.35
CA VAL A 174 16.83 1.42 8.46
C VAL A 174 17.49 2.78 8.60
N GLY A 175 17.57 3.54 7.50
CA GLY A 175 18.08 4.91 7.50
C GLY A 175 17.43 5.73 6.39
N TRP A 176 17.34 7.04 6.59
CA TRP A 176 16.85 7.97 5.59
C TRP A 176 17.29 9.40 5.92
N SER A 177 17.34 10.22 4.89
CA SER A 177 17.62 11.66 5.00
C SER A 177 16.84 12.45 3.96
N MET A 178 16.73 13.75 4.17
CA MET A 178 16.01 14.66 3.26
C MET A 178 16.74 15.97 3.10
N ASP A 179 16.94 16.43 1.86
CA ASP A 179 17.54 17.72 1.57
C ASP A 179 16.91 18.39 0.34
N LYS A 180 17.14 19.70 0.21
CA LYS A 180 16.80 20.48 -0.99
C LYS A 180 17.71 20.20 -2.18
N ASN A 181 18.89 19.65 -1.94
CA ASN A 181 19.89 19.28 -2.93
C ASN A 181 20.01 17.77 -3.07
N ILE A 182 20.35 17.31 -4.28
CA ILE A 182 20.66 15.92 -4.56
C ILE A 182 22.19 15.79 -4.71
N ASP A 183 22.88 15.56 -3.62
CA ASP A 183 24.34 15.44 -3.57
C ASP A 183 24.80 14.22 -2.75
N ARG A 184 26.14 14.08 -2.61
CA ARG A 184 26.73 12.99 -1.82
C ARG A 184 26.37 13.06 -0.33
N HIS A 185 26.19 14.26 0.22
CA HIS A 185 25.86 14.43 1.64
C HIS A 185 24.49 13.81 1.97
N LEU A 186 23.52 13.93 1.06
CA LEU A 186 22.21 13.33 1.22
C LEU A 186 22.30 11.81 1.45
N VAL A 187 23.09 11.09 0.64
CA VAL A 187 23.20 9.62 0.75
C VAL A 187 24.07 9.20 1.94
N ILE A 188 25.12 9.95 2.26
CA ILE A 188 25.95 9.71 3.44
C ILE A 188 25.14 9.88 4.72
N GLN A 189 24.32 10.92 4.84
CA GLN A 189 23.45 11.15 5.98
C GLN A 189 22.41 10.03 6.17
N ALA A 190 21.85 9.52 5.08
CA ALA A 190 20.93 8.37 5.14
C ALA A 190 21.63 7.12 5.66
N LEU A 191 22.87 6.85 5.18
CA LEU A 191 23.68 5.72 5.65
C LEU A 191 24.15 5.90 7.09
N MET A 192 24.57 7.11 7.47
CA MET A 192 24.96 7.41 8.85
C MET A 192 23.82 7.11 9.83
N THR A 193 22.61 7.51 9.47
CA THR A 193 21.40 7.18 10.24
C THR A 193 21.18 5.67 10.34
N ALA A 194 21.42 4.93 9.26
CA ALA A 194 21.31 3.47 9.25
C ALA A 194 22.38 2.81 10.14
N VAL A 195 23.63 3.19 10.01
CA VAL A 195 24.75 2.68 10.82
C VAL A 195 24.51 2.96 12.30
N TRP A 196 24.13 4.20 12.65
CA TRP A 196 23.88 4.58 14.03
C TRP A 196 22.71 3.82 14.67
N LYS A 197 21.61 3.64 13.94
CA LYS A 197 20.44 2.89 14.43
C LYS A 197 20.69 1.37 14.52
N ARG A 198 21.51 0.83 13.64
CA ARG A 198 21.66 -0.62 13.47
C ARG A 198 22.92 -1.19 14.12
N GLN A 199 23.95 -0.37 14.28
CA GLN A 199 25.26 -0.75 14.84
C GLN A 199 25.75 -2.13 14.37
N PRO A 200 25.88 -2.35 13.05
CA PRO A 200 26.18 -3.67 12.52
C PRO A 200 27.56 -4.13 12.99
N LYS A 201 27.63 -5.35 13.57
CA LYS A 201 28.88 -5.95 14.01
C LYS A 201 29.65 -6.61 12.87
N GLU A 202 28.93 -7.06 11.86
CA GLU A 202 29.51 -7.72 10.68
C GLU A 202 29.47 -6.74 9.48
N ARG A 203 30.23 -7.12 8.43
CA ARG A 203 30.26 -6.38 7.18
C ARG A 203 28.91 -6.38 6.50
N VAL A 204 28.40 -5.22 6.09
CA VAL A 204 27.11 -5.05 5.43
C VAL A 204 27.33 -4.73 3.96
N LEU A 205 26.65 -5.44 3.07
CA LEU A 205 26.60 -5.13 1.65
C LEU A 205 25.64 -3.96 1.43
N VAL A 206 26.11 -2.86 0.82
CA VAL A 206 25.27 -1.70 0.48
C VAL A 206 25.12 -1.61 -1.03
N HIS A 207 23.95 -1.92 -1.54
CA HIS A 207 23.63 -1.90 -2.97
C HIS A 207 22.92 -0.61 -3.35
N SER A 208 23.33 0.00 -4.47
CA SER A 208 22.74 1.21 -5.02
C SER A 208 22.67 1.15 -6.55
N ASP A 209 22.00 2.13 -7.16
CA ASP A 209 22.15 2.41 -8.58
C ASP A 209 23.51 3.06 -8.88
N GLN A 210 23.78 3.33 -10.18
CA GLN A 210 25.03 4.01 -10.62
C GLN A 210 24.91 5.54 -10.57
N GLY A 211 24.14 6.10 -9.64
CA GLY A 211 24.08 7.55 -9.44
C GLY A 211 25.43 8.14 -9.06
N SER A 212 25.74 9.33 -9.56
CA SER A 212 27.04 10.02 -9.30
C SER A 212 27.31 10.22 -7.80
N GLN A 213 26.28 10.30 -6.97
CA GLN A 213 26.38 10.44 -5.52
C GLN A 213 27.04 9.22 -4.87
N TYR A 214 26.72 8.03 -5.37
CA TYR A 214 27.24 6.74 -4.88
C TYR A 214 28.66 6.41 -5.38
N GLY A 215 29.13 7.07 -6.43
CA GLY A 215 30.48 6.93 -6.94
C GLY A 215 31.47 7.99 -6.43
N SER A 216 31.06 8.84 -5.48
CA SER A 216 31.94 9.90 -4.94
C SER A 216 32.96 9.33 -3.97
N SER A 217 34.16 9.96 -3.91
CA SER A 217 35.24 9.57 -2.99
C SER A 217 34.80 9.58 -1.54
N ASP A 218 34.05 10.58 -1.13
CA ASP A 218 33.57 10.74 0.25
C ASP A 218 32.61 9.63 0.65
N TYR A 219 31.72 9.24 -0.29
CA TYR A 219 30.80 8.12 -0.06
C TYR A 219 31.56 6.79 0.09
N LEU A 220 32.53 6.54 -0.77
CA LEU A 220 33.33 5.31 -0.71
C LEU A 220 34.21 5.28 0.55
N ALA A 221 34.78 6.42 0.97
CA ALA A 221 35.52 6.55 2.23
C ALA A 221 34.61 6.23 3.42
N PHE A 222 33.41 6.81 3.48
CA PHE A 222 32.42 6.53 4.52
C PHE A 222 32.06 5.02 4.59
N LEU A 223 31.85 4.37 3.45
CA LEU A 223 31.57 2.93 3.42
C LEU A 223 32.74 2.12 4.04
N LYS A 224 33.97 2.45 3.65
CA LYS A 224 35.18 1.78 4.15
C LYS A 224 35.34 1.93 5.66
N GLU A 225 35.16 3.14 6.17
CA GLU A 225 35.28 3.46 7.61
C GLU A 225 34.23 2.74 8.48
N ASN A 226 33.06 2.48 7.92
CA ASN A 226 31.96 1.85 8.63
C ASN A 226 31.78 0.36 8.32
N ASN A 227 32.80 -0.31 7.76
CA ASN A 227 32.76 -1.73 7.40
C ASN A 227 31.60 -2.09 6.46
N LEU A 228 31.27 -1.20 5.51
CA LEU A 228 30.25 -1.37 4.51
C LEU A 228 30.86 -1.71 3.15
N GLN A 229 30.31 -2.70 2.46
CA GLN A 229 30.78 -3.12 1.14
C GLN A 229 29.91 -2.52 0.05
N PRO A 230 30.46 -1.74 -0.89
CA PRO A 230 29.70 -1.22 -2.01
C PRO A 230 29.32 -2.33 -3.00
N SER A 231 28.13 -2.20 -3.58
CA SER A 231 27.63 -2.97 -4.71
C SER A 231 26.77 -2.06 -5.57
N MET A 232 26.89 -2.12 -6.88
CA MET A 232 26.11 -1.29 -7.79
C MET A 232 25.36 -2.11 -8.81
N SER A 233 24.13 -1.67 -9.15
CA SER A 233 23.32 -2.26 -10.20
C SER A 233 24.06 -2.19 -11.55
N ARG A 234 23.82 -3.18 -12.42
CA ARG A 234 24.31 -3.10 -13.80
C ARG A 234 23.60 -1.97 -14.54
N ARG A 235 24.31 -1.33 -15.45
CA ARG A 235 23.79 -0.18 -16.21
C ARG A 235 22.52 -0.57 -16.98
N GLY A 236 21.44 0.19 -16.76
CA GLY A 236 20.16 -0.03 -17.45
C GLY A 236 19.34 -1.23 -16.95
N ASN A 237 19.81 -1.94 -15.91
CA ASN A 237 19.09 -3.09 -15.37
C ASN A 237 18.27 -2.70 -14.13
N CYS A 238 16.98 -2.41 -14.34
CA CYS A 238 16.06 -2.05 -13.27
C CYS A 238 15.77 -3.21 -12.30
N HIS A 239 15.96 -4.46 -12.72
CA HIS A 239 15.71 -5.62 -11.85
C HIS A 239 16.73 -5.74 -10.71
N ASP A 240 17.91 -5.15 -10.85
CA ASP A 240 18.95 -5.20 -9.82
C ASP A 240 18.59 -4.31 -8.61
N ASN A 241 17.60 -3.38 -8.74
CA ASN A 241 17.11 -2.49 -7.67
C ASN A 241 15.62 -2.68 -7.34
N ALA A 242 15.05 -3.85 -7.63
CA ALA A 242 13.60 -4.10 -7.56
C ALA A 242 13.00 -3.82 -6.16
N VAL A 243 13.76 -4.03 -5.08
CA VAL A 243 13.28 -3.81 -3.70
C VAL A 243 13.08 -2.32 -3.43
N ALA A 244 14.04 -1.46 -3.78
CA ALA A 244 13.89 -0.01 -3.66
C ALA A 244 12.75 0.50 -4.56
N GLU A 245 12.59 -0.04 -5.76
CA GLU A 245 11.48 0.29 -6.65
C GLU A 245 10.11 -0.01 -6.04
N SER A 246 9.96 -1.18 -5.42
CA SER A 246 8.74 -1.58 -4.71
C SER A 246 8.41 -0.64 -3.55
N PHE A 247 9.43 -0.26 -2.76
CA PHE A 247 9.29 0.74 -1.71
C PHE A 247 8.80 2.07 -2.28
N PHE A 248 9.49 2.61 -3.29
CA PHE A 248 9.12 3.89 -3.87
C PHE A 248 7.77 3.87 -4.60
N ALA A 249 7.36 2.74 -5.15
CA ALA A 249 6.00 2.61 -5.67
C ALA A 249 4.95 2.83 -4.57
N THR A 250 5.16 2.27 -3.38
CA THR A 250 4.28 2.48 -2.21
C THR A 250 4.39 3.91 -1.67
N PHE A 251 5.60 4.43 -1.53
CA PHE A 251 5.89 5.81 -1.11
C PHE A 251 5.17 6.82 -2.03
N LYS A 252 5.36 6.70 -3.33
CA LYS A 252 4.73 7.60 -4.31
C LYS A 252 3.22 7.57 -4.27
N LYS A 253 2.62 6.39 -4.09
CA LYS A 253 1.16 6.27 -3.94
C LYS A 253 0.64 7.06 -2.74
N ARG A 254 1.34 7.05 -1.62
CA ARG A 254 0.83 7.60 -0.35
C ARG A 254 1.32 9.03 -0.07
N VAL A 255 2.51 9.37 -0.52
CA VAL A 255 3.13 10.66 -0.24
C VAL A 255 2.95 11.65 -1.39
N THR A 256 3.21 11.24 -2.65
CA THR A 256 3.30 12.20 -3.75
C THR A 256 2.11 12.17 -4.72
N LYS A 257 1.25 11.14 -4.71
CA LYS A 257 0.19 11.00 -5.70
C LYS A 257 -0.81 12.15 -5.62
N LYS A 258 -0.90 12.93 -6.71
CA LYS A 258 -1.78 14.10 -6.85
C LYS A 258 -1.58 15.17 -5.76
N LYS A 259 -0.38 15.25 -5.15
CA LYS A 259 -0.07 16.22 -4.11
C LYS A 259 1.19 16.99 -4.47
N ILE A 260 1.09 18.31 -4.37
CA ILE A 260 2.20 19.25 -4.29
C ILE A 260 2.06 19.90 -2.90
N TYR A 261 3.10 19.84 -2.10
CA TYR A 261 3.07 20.40 -0.75
C TYR A 261 3.36 21.90 -0.80
N ALA A 262 2.77 22.68 0.10
CA ALA A 262 3.04 24.12 0.15
C ALA A 262 4.52 24.39 0.50
N THR A 263 5.05 23.68 1.50
CA THR A 263 6.43 23.84 1.96
C THR A 263 7.18 22.49 2.02
N ARG A 264 8.53 22.57 2.04
CA ARG A 264 9.38 21.39 2.27
C ARG A 264 9.12 20.78 3.65
N ASP A 265 8.82 21.57 4.67
CA ASP A 265 8.59 21.08 6.03
C ASP A 265 7.30 20.30 6.14
N GLN A 266 6.24 20.68 5.44
CA GLN A 266 5.04 19.85 5.32
C GLN A 266 5.34 18.51 4.64
N ALA A 267 6.16 18.53 3.60
CA ALA A 267 6.59 17.31 2.92
C ALA A 267 7.45 16.43 3.86
N LYS A 268 8.40 17.01 4.61
CA LYS A 268 9.23 16.29 5.60
C LYS A 268 8.39 15.59 6.66
N SER A 269 7.42 16.31 7.26
CA SER A 269 6.51 15.74 8.26
C SER A 269 5.70 14.57 7.68
N LYS A 270 5.24 14.68 6.43
CA LYS A 270 4.49 13.61 5.77
C LYS A 270 5.36 12.39 5.47
N ILE A 271 6.61 12.60 5.07
CA ILE A 271 7.59 11.53 4.81
C ILE A 271 7.95 10.81 6.10
N PHE A 272 8.23 11.56 7.17
CA PHE A 272 8.47 11.01 8.51
C PHE A 272 7.32 10.10 8.95
N ASN A 273 6.09 10.62 8.90
CA ASN A 273 4.90 9.84 9.26
C ASN A 273 4.71 8.61 8.37
N PHE A 274 5.06 8.71 7.09
CA PHE A 274 5.00 7.55 6.20
C PHE A 274 6.00 6.47 6.60
N ILE A 275 7.25 6.82 6.88
CA ILE A 275 8.31 5.85 7.19
C ILE A 275 8.15 5.28 8.59
N GLU A 276 8.08 6.16 9.62
CA GLU A 276 8.17 5.73 11.01
C GLU A 276 6.82 5.31 11.60
N MET A 277 5.71 5.92 11.17
CA MET A 277 4.39 5.63 11.75
C MET A 277 3.57 4.66 10.92
N PHE A 278 3.94 4.42 9.65
CA PHE A 278 3.16 3.52 8.81
C PHE A 278 3.99 2.41 8.16
N TYR A 279 5.04 2.75 7.38
CA TYR A 279 5.76 1.77 6.57
C TYR A 279 6.46 0.72 7.43
N ASN A 280 7.26 1.16 8.39
CA ASN A 280 8.00 0.25 9.26
C ASN A 280 7.07 -0.52 10.22
N PRO A 281 6.15 0.11 10.98
CA PRO A 281 5.39 -0.60 12.02
C PRO A 281 4.11 -1.27 11.51
N ILE A 282 3.49 -0.80 10.43
CA ILE A 282 2.12 -1.21 10.05
C ILE A 282 2.07 -1.87 8.67
N LYS A 283 2.83 -1.34 7.67
CA LYS A 283 2.72 -1.80 6.29
C LYS A 283 3.03 -3.27 6.14
N ARG A 284 2.05 -4.06 5.69
CA ARG A 284 2.22 -5.49 5.43
C ARG A 284 2.99 -5.74 4.14
N HIS A 285 3.88 -6.72 4.15
CA HIS A 285 4.67 -7.14 3.02
C HIS A 285 4.48 -8.63 2.72
N SER A 286 4.33 -8.97 1.44
CA SER A 286 4.26 -10.38 1.01
C SER A 286 5.55 -11.14 1.35
N HIS A 287 6.71 -10.49 1.18
CA HIS A 287 8.02 -11.05 1.52
C HIS A 287 8.12 -11.49 2.99
N THR A 288 7.52 -10.76 3.92
CA THR A 288 7.54 -11.07 5.36
C THR A 288 6.35 -11.93 5.81
N GLY A 289 5.75 -12.67 4.91
CA GLY A 289 4.55 -13.46 5.22
C GLY A 289 3.32 -12.60 5.55
N GLY A 290 3.33 -11.31 5.20
CA GLY A 290 2.22 -10.37 5.40
C GLY A 290 2.18 -9.73 6.78
N ILE A 291 3.29 -9.66 7.47
CA ILE A 291 3.48 -8.84 8.67
C ILE A 291 4.30 -7.60 8.33
N SER A 292 4.39 -6.66 9.26
CA SER A 292 5.16 -5.43 9.06
C SER A 292 6.67 -5.68 9.17
N PRO A 293 7.51 -4.83 8.55
CA PRO A 293 8.97 -4.93 8.68
C PRO A 293 9.47 -4.95 10.12
N ALA A 294 8.91 -4.10 10.97
CA ALA A 294 9.30 -4.02 12.37
C ALA A 294 8.91 -5.28 13.15
N GLN A 295 7.70 -5.81 12.92
CA GLN A 295 7.24 -7.04 13.58
C GLN A 295 8.06 -8.25 13.12
N TYR A 296 8.39 -8.35 11.83
CA TYR A 296 9.21 -9.42 11.29
C TYR A 296 10.59 -9.49 11.93
N GLU A 297 11.25 -8.33 12.15
CA GLU A 297 12.53 -8.28 12.88
C GLU A 297 12.36 -8.61 14.36
N LYS A 298 11.31 -8.11 15.00
CA LYS A 298 11.03 -8.42 16.41
C LYS A 298 10.87 -9.93 16.62
N ASP A 299 10.10 -10.58 15.76
CA ASP A 299 9.89 -12.03 15.83
C ASP A 299 11.19 -12.82 15.59
N TYR A 300 12.07 -12.33 14.70
CA TYR A 300 13.39 -12.91 14.47
C TYR A 300 14.26 -12.83 15.73
N PHE A 301 14.38 -11.66 16.35
CA PHE A 301 15.20 -11.49 17.56
C PHE A 301 14.63 -12.21 18.78
N SER A 302 13.30 -12.28 18.92
CA SER A 302 12.65 -13.05 19.99
C SER A 302 12.99 -14.53 19.90
N ARG A 303 13.02 -15.11 18.70
CA ARG A 303 13.43 -16.51 18.50
C ARG A 303 14.91 -16.78 18.84
N LEU A 304 15.80 -15.82 18.60
CA LEU A 304 17.21 -15.93 18.95
C LEU A 304 17.47 -15.77 20.46
N GLY A 305 16.69 -14.96 21.16
CA GLY A 305 16.80 -14.79 22.62
C GLY A 305 16.10 -15.88 23.43
N SER A 306 15.43 -16.83 22.78
CA SER A 306 14.72 -17.96 23.42
C SER A 306 15.51 -19.28 23.33
N VAL A 307 16.79 -19.23 22.90
CA VAL A 307 17.70 -20.39 22.79
C VAL A 307 18.75 -20.33 23.89
#